data_12ecfa3abc336c6b4e30f9038b143dbf
#
_entry.id   12ecfa3abc336c6b4e30f9038b143dbf
#
_cell.length_a   1.000
_cell.length_b   1.000
_cell.length_c   1.000
_cell.angle_alpha   90.00
_cell.angle_beta   90.00
_cell.angle_gamma   90.00
#
_symmetry.space_group_name_H-M   'P 1'
#
loop_
_entity.id
_entity.type
_entity.pdbx_description
1 polymer ?
#
loop_
_entity_poly.entity_id
_entity_poly.type
_entity_poly.pdbx_seq_one_letter_code
_entity_poly.pdbx_strand_id
1 'polypeptide(L)'
;MSTFSKIDILWNTVKYLKPIQWRYRAKLWWQRVFPQNLQSLDTTPDRQILNFVPSIPNEITYLGDNTFQFLNLQKSFGEQVDWEFVEFGRLWGYNLNYFEFLNQKGMDVREGKKLIQDFIQHFPKARMGMEPYPLSLRSINWIRFLSCNGINDVDIDAVLYAQLNLLIHKLEYHL
;
A
#
# COMPACT_ATOMS: atom_id res chain seq x y z
N MET A 1 27.41 -25.74 -5.32
CA MET A 1 27.56 -24.98 -4.05
C MET A 1 27.05 -25.90 -2.94
N SER A 2 27.91 -26.31 -2.03
CA SER A 2 27.60 -27.33 -1.03
C SER A 2 26.62 -26.80 0.03
N THR A 3 25.76 -27.65 0.54
CA THR A 3 24.77 -27.40 1.59
C THR A 3 25.41 -26.83 2.87
N PHE A 4 26.65 -27.14 3.16
CA PHE A 4 27.44 -26.63 4.26
C PHE A 4 27.69 -25.12 4.20
N SER A 5 27.91 -24.55 3.03
CA SER A 5 28.09 -23.10 2.84
C SER A 5 26.83 -22.29 3.21
N LYS A 6 25.65 -22.83 2.99
CA LYS A 6 24.39 -22.15 3.34
C LYS A 6 24.14 -22.14 4.85
N ILE A 7 24.51 -23.25 5.53
CA ILE A 7 24.37 -23.37 6.98
C ILE A 7 25.33 -22.41 7.69
N ASP A 8 26.57 -22.28 7.22
CA ASP A 8 27.57 -21.36 7.78
C ASP A 8 27.15 -19.89 7.63
N ILE A 9 26.59 -19.53 6.47
CA ILE A 9 26.05 -18.18 6.22
C ILE A 9 24.88 -17.92 7.17
N LEU A 10 23.98 -18.89 7.33
CA LEU A 10 22.82 -18.79 8.19
C LEU A 10 23.23 -18.63 9.67
N TRP A 11 24.18 -19.44 10.13
CA TRP A 11 24.73 -19.36 11.49
C TRP A 11 25.41 -18.03 11.76
N ASN A 12 26.23 -17.57 10.82
CA ASN A 12 26.89 -16.27 10.94
C ASN A 12 25.93 -15.08 10.91
N THR A 13 24.78 -15.21 10.27
CA THR A 13 23.73 -14.17 10.30
C THR A 13 22.96 -14.22 11.63
N VAL A 14 22.64 -15.43 12.09
CA VAL A 14 21.77 -15.66 13.25
C VAL A 14 22.43 -15.29 14.57
N LYS A 15 23.73 -15.55 14.73
CA LYS A 15 24.45 -15.30 16.00
C LYS A 15 24.57 -13.82 16.38
N TYR A 16 24.39 -12.89 15.42
CA TYR A 16 24.43 -11.44 15.66
C TYR A 16 23.06 -10.81 15.85
N LEU A 17 21.99 -11.59 15.75
CA LEU A 17 20.64 -11.08 15.95
C LEU A 17 20.38 -10.80 17.44
N LYS A 18 19.88 -9.59 17.73
CA LYS A 18 19.40 -9.26 19.07
C LYS A 18 18.16 -10.10 19.43
N PRO A 19 17.93 -10.43 20.72
CA PRO A 19 16.75 -11.21 21.15
C PRO A 19 15.43 -10.64 20.65
N ILE A 20 15.33 -9.32 20.57
CA ILE A 20 14.15 -8.62 20.05
C ILE A 20 13.89 -8.96 18.58
N GLN A 21 14.93 -9.08 17.75
CA GLN A 21 14.82 -9.43 16.33
C GLN A 21 14.30 -10.87 16.14
N TRP A 22 14.67 -11.78 17.04
CA TRP A 22 14.14 -13.14 17.08
C TRP A 22 12.65 -13.18 17.38
N ARG A 23 12.19 -12.41 18.38
CA ARG A 23 10.77 -12.33 18.74
C ARG A 23 9.94 -11.81 17.55
N TYR A 24 10.43 -10.78 16.83
CA TYR A 24 9.73 -10.25 15.66
C TYR A 24 9.73 -11.21 14.48
N ARG A 25 10.84 -11.92 14.20
CA ARG A 25 10.86 -12.95 13.16
C ARG A 25 9.89 -14.09 13.44
N ALA A 26 9.83 -14.54 14.69
CA ALA A 26 8.86 -15.55 15.13
C ALA A 26 7.41 -15.04 14.97
N LYS A 27 7.15 -13.78 15.35
CA LYS A 27 5.83 -13.13 15.16
C LYS A 27 5.45 -13.05 13.68
N LEU A 28 6.35 -12.61 12.81
CA LEU A 28 6.12 -12.52 11.37
C LEU A 28 5.88 -13.90 10.73
N TRP A 29 6.65 -14.92 11.17
CA TRP A 29 6.43 -16.30 10.75
C TRP A 29 5.05 -16.80 11.19
N TRP A 30 4.67 -16.56 12.46
CA TRP A 30 3.36 -16.91 12.99
C TRP A 30 2.22 -16.24 12.22
N GLN A 31 2.34 -14.95 11.90
CA GLN A 31 1.35 -14.21 11.10
C GLN A 31 1.22 -14.74 9.65
N ARG A 32 2.31 -15.29 9.08
CA ARG A 32 2.26 -15.94 7.76
C ARG A 32 1.54 -17.29 7.81
N VAL A 33 1.75 -18.05 8.89
CA VAL A 33 1.14 -19.39 9.07
C VAL A 33 -0.32 -19.28 9.48
N PHE A 34 -0.64 -18.27 10.29
CA PHE A 34 -1.99 -17.96 10.77
C PHE A 34 -2.37 -16.54 10.33
N PRO A 35 -2.76 -16.35 9.05
CA PRO A 35 -3.23 -15.05 8.60
C PRO A 35 -4.43 -14.63 9.44
N GLN A 36 -4.35 -13.47 10.09
CA GLN A 36 -5.49 -12.92 10.78
C GLN A 36 -6.53 -12.56 9.72
N ASN A 37 -7.70 -13.17 9.80
CA ASN A 37 -8.85 -12.73 9.03
C ASN A 37 -9.10 -11.27 9.40
N LEU A 38 -9.10 -10.40 8.41
CA LEU A 38 -9.65 -9.05 8.52
C LEU A 38 -11.17 -9.20 8.68
N GLN A 39 -11.59 -9.66 9.87
CA GLN A 39 -13.01 -9.75 10.20
C GLN A 39 -13.57 -8.33 10.22
N SER A 40 -14.74 -8.21 9.62
CA SER A 40 -15.61 -7.05 9.58
C SER A 40 -15.36 -6.08 10.75
N LEU A 41 -14.83 -4.93 10.41
CA LEU A 41 -14.74 -3.83 11.36
C LEU A 41 -16.15 -3.23 11.48
N ASP A 42 -16.89 -3.68 12.50
CA ASP A 42 -18.25 -3.19 12.82
C ASP A 42 -18.25 -1.75 13.36
N THR A 43 -17.13 -1.11 13.38
CA THR A 43 -17.01 0.29 13.84
C THR A 43 -16.66 1.18 12.66
N THR A 44 -17.62 1.96 12.20
CA THR A 44 -17.32 3.14 11.37
C THR A 44 -16.54 4.13 12.23
N PRO A 45 -15.27 4.42 11.90
CA PRO A 45 -14.50 5.38 12.66
C PRO A 45 -15.18 6.77 12.57
N ASP A 46 -15.26 7.46 13.70
CA ASP A 46 -15.63 8.87 13.72
C ASP A 46 -14.59 9.65 12.91
N ARG A 47 -15.02 10.19 11.77
CA ARG A 47 -14.12 10.80 10.81
C ARG A 47 -13.98 12.28 11.06
N GLN A 48 -12.77 12.74 11.29
CA GLN A 48 -12.42 14.14 11.24
C GLN A 48 -11.71 14.47 9.92
N ILE A 49 -12.22 15.46 9.18
CA ILE A 49 -11.56 15.98 8.00
C ILE A 49 -10.30 16.72 8.46
N LEU A 50 -9.15 16.27 7.98
CA LEU A 50 -7.88 16.92 8.25
C LEU A 50 -7.71 18.14 7.35
N ASN A 51 -7.42 19.29 7.95
CA ASN A 51 -7.07 20.49 7.20
C ASN A 51 -5.60 20.40 6.78
N PHE A 52 -5.37 20.10 5.52
CA PHE A 52 -4.03 20.15 4.94
C PHE A 52 -3.69 21.56 4.51
N VAL A 53 -2.50 22.03 4.88
CA VAL A 53 -1.91 23.23 4.29
C VAL A 53 -1.65 22.95 2.81
N PRO A 54 -1.87 23.92 1.89
CA PRO A 54 -1.59 23.74 0.48
C PRO A 54 -0.18 23.18 0.29
N SER A 55 -0.09 22.03 -0.37
CA SER A 55 1.17 21.31 -0.57
C SER A 55 1.55 21.34 -2.04
N ILE A 56 2.82 21.18 -2.32
CA ILE A 56 3.32 21.02 -3.69
C ILE A 56 2.63 19.77 -4.30
N PRO A 57 2.00 19.91 -5.49
CA PRO A 57 1.43 18.75 -6.18
C PRO A 57 2.50 17.72 -6.52
N ASN A 58 2.11 16.46 -6.54
CA ASN A 58 2.97 15.38 -7.02
C ASN A 58 3.18 15.48 -8.54
N GLU A 59 4.20 14.80 -9.04
CA GLU A 59 4.43 14.66 -10.49
C GLU A 59 3.22 14.04 -11.18
N ILE A 60 3.04 14.36 -12.47
CA ILE A 60 1.97 13.80 -13.29
C ILE A 60 2.40 12.41 -13.72
N THR A 61 1.73 11.41 -13.19
CA THR A 61 1.99 9.99 -13.48
C THR A 61 0.74 9.24 -13.94
N TYR A 62 -0.44 9.82 -13.73
CA TYR A 62 -1.69 9.37 -14.34
C TYR A 62 -2.04 10.29 -15.51
N LEU A 63 -2.19 9.70 -16.70
CA LEU A 63 -2.38 10.42 -17.96
C LEU A 63 -3.83 10.42 -18.47
N GLY A 64 -4.75 9.84 -17.68
CA GLY A 64 -6.15 9.63 -18.07
C GLY A 64 -6.40 8.23 -18.61
N ASP A 65 -7.67 7.83 -18.73
CA ASP A 65 -8.12 6.57 -19.33
C ASP A 65 -7.34 5.34 -18.84
N ASN A 66 -7.17 5.21 -17.51
CA ASN A 66 -6.41 4.14 -16.87
C ASN A 66 -4.98 3.98 -17.42
N THR A 67 -4.38 5.08 -17.85
CA THR A 67 -3.01 5.11 -18.37
C THR A 67 -2.07 5.74 -17.34
N PHE A 68 -1.01 5.01 -17.00
CA PHE A 68 -0.04 5.42 -16.00
C PHE A 68 1.37 5.42 -16.57
N GLN A 69 2.21 6.34 -16.09
CA GLN A 69 3.62 6.41 -16.45
C GLN A 69 4.47 6.48 -15.18
N PHE A 70 5.29 5.46 -14.95
CA PHE A 70 6.27 5.42 -13.87
C PHE A 70 7.62 4.98 -14.43
N LEU A 71 8.71 5.52 -13.93
CA LEU A 71 10.08 5.14 -14.32
C LEU A 71 10.30 5.20 -15.85
N ASN A 72 9.71 6.19 -16.51
CA ASN A 72 9.72 6.38 -17.96
C ASN A 72 9.04 5.24 -18.77
N LEU A 73 8.27 4.37 -18.15
CA LEU A 73 7.51 3.30 -18.77
C LEU A 73 6.02 3.59 -18.62
N GLN A 74 5.30 3.62 -19.75
CA GLN A 74 3.87 3.88 -19.79
C GLN A 74 3.08 2.60 -20.01
N LYS A 75 1.96 2.45 -19.30
CA LYS A 75 1.00 1.34 -19.46
C LYS A 75 -0.42 1.89 -19.46
N SER A 76 -1.21 1.45 -20.42
CA SER A 76 -2.67 1.63 -20.45
C SER A 76 -3.35 0.29 -20.15
N PHE A 77 -4.35 0.29 -19.26
CA PHE A 77 -5.05 -0.91 -18.79
C PHE A 77 -6.43 -1.11 -19.44
N GLY A 78 -6.93 -0.15 -20.21
CA GLY A 78 -8.28 -0.22 -20.76
C GLY A 78 -9.36 0.00 -19.68
N GLU A 79 -10.34 -0.91 -19.56
CA GLU A 79 -11.51 -0.69 -18.70
C GLU A 79 -11.21 -0.82 -17.19
N GLN A 80 -10.31 -1.74 -16.80
CA GLN A 80 -9.95 -2.00 -15.42
C GLN A 80 -8.45 -1.98 -15.23
N VAL A 81 -8.00 -1.43 -14.11
CA VAL A 81 -6.58 -1.40 -13.76
C VAL A 81 -6.16 -2.76 -13.19
N ASP A 82 -5.08 -3.32 -13.72
CA ASP A 82 -4.43 -4.47 -13.09
C ASP A 82 -3.50 -4.01 -11.96
N TRP A 83 -4.02 -4.00 -10.75
CA TRP A 83 -3.28 -3.59 -9.54
C TRP A 83 -2.16 -4.55 -9.15
N GLU A 84 -2.12 -5.77 -9.75
CA GLU A 84 -1.05 -6.76 -9.57
C GLU A 84 0.01 -6.70 -10.66
N PHE A 85 -0.06 -5.72 -11.57
CA PHE A 85 0.82 -5.60 -12.73
C PHE A 85 2.31 -5.54 -12.35
N VAL A 86 3.10 -6.47 -12.91
CA VAL A 86 4.55 -6.60 -12.63
C VAL A 86 5.41 -6.78 -13.89
N GLU A 87 4.84 -6.68 -15.10
CA GLU A 87 5.60 -6.89 -16.33
C GLU A 87 6.76 -5.92 -16.47
N PHE A 88 6.62 -4.68 -15.97
CA PHE A 88 7.69 -3.68 -15.94
C PHE A 88 8.52 -3.72 -14.63
N GLY A 89 8.41 -4.83 -13.89
CA GLY A 89 9.09 -5.04 -12.62
C GLY A 89 8.28 -4.58 -11.40
N ARG A 90 8.65 -5.12 -10.23
CA ARG A 90 7.92 -4.86 -8.97
C ARG A 90 7.90 -3.38 -8.58
N LEU A 91 8.97 -2.63 -8.87
CA LEU A 91 9.04 -1.22 -8.52
C LEU A 91 7.98 -0.40 -9.26
N TRP A 92 7.73 -0.71 -10.53
CA TRP A 92 6.65 -0.08 -11.29
C TRP A 92 5.28 -0.38 -10.67
N GLY A 93 5.02 -1.65 -10.32
CA GLY A 93 3.79 -2.05 -9.64
C GLY A 93 3.63 -1.40 -8.26
N TYR A 94 4.72 -1.18 -7.52
CA TYR A 94 4.67 -0.43 -6.27
C TYR A 94 4.27 1.02 -6.49
N ASN A 95 4.84 1.72 -7.50
CA ASN A 95 4.45 3.10 -7.81
C ASN A 95 2.96 3.20 -8.15
N LEU A 96 2.40 2.24 -8.90
CA LEU A 96 0.97 2.16 -9.14
C LEU A 96 0.18 2.05 -7.83
N ASN A 97 0.67 1.25 -6.89
CA ASN A 97 0.04 0.99 -5.60
C ASN A 97 0.29 2.05 -4.52
N TYR A 98 1.17 3.04 -4.75
CA TYR A 98 1.35 4.19 -3.86
C TYR A 98 0.23 5.21 -3.94
N PHE A 99 -0.48 5.26 -5.06
CA PHE A 99 -1.55 6.24 -5.31
C PHE A 99 -1.09 7.70 -5.24
N GLU A 100 0.18 7.97 -5.52
CA GLU A 100 0.73 9.34 -5.54
C GLU A 100 0.07 10.22 -6.60
N PHE A 101 -0.38 9.62 -7.69
CA PHE A 101 -1.10 10.28 -8.77
C PHE A 101 -2.41 10.95 -8.33
N LEU A 102 -3.04 10.51 -7.25
CA LEU A 102 -4.23 11.16 -6.72
C LEU A 102 -3.98 12.63 -6.34
N ASN A 103 -2.76 12.95 -5.95
CA ASN A 103 -2.36 14.27 -5.50
C ASN A 103 -1.53 15.03 -6.54
N GLN A 104 -1.54 14.60 -7.79
CA GLN A 104 -0.89 15.29 -8.90
C GLN A 104 -1.67 16.54 -9.31
N LYS A 105 -0.99 17.46 -10.01
CA LYS A 105 -1.65 18.65 -10.56
C LYS A 105 -2.70 18.24 -11.60
N GLY A 106 -3.93 18.75 -11.45
CA GLY A 106 -5.00 18.55 -12.44
C GLY A 106 -5.72 17.21 -12.34
N MET A 107 -5.51 16.42 -11.26
CA MET A 107 -6.32 15.22 -11.01
C MET A 107 -7.80 15.60 -10.87
N ASP A 108 -8.63 15.00 -11.69
CA ASP A 108 -10.09 15.12 -11.55
C ASP A 108 -10.56 14.33 -10.32
N VAL A 109 -11.40 14.95 -9.51
CA VAL A 109 -11.88 14.39 -8.23
C VAL A 109 -12.71 13.12 -8.44
N ARG A 110 -13.54 13.09 -9.50
CA ARG A 110 -14.39 11.92 -9.80
C ARG A 110 -13.55 10.77 -10.29
N GLU A 111 -12.55 11.06 -11.14
CA GLU A 111 -11.63 10.05 -11.66
C GLU A 111 -10.76 9.47 -10.53
N GLY A 112 -10.21 10.31 -9.67
CA GLY A 112 -9.46 9.85 -8.51
C GLY A 112 -10.30 8.98 -7.58
N LYS A 113 -11.57 9.36 -7.34
CA LYS A 113 -12.50 8.55 -6.55
C LYS A 113 -12.79 7.21 -7.22
N LYS A 114 -13.00 7.19 -8.54
CA LYS A 114 -13.23 5.99 -9.33
C LYS A 114 -12.05 5.01 -9.23
N LEU A 115 -10.81 5.50 -9.33
CA LEU A 115 -9.60 4.69 -9.18
C LEU A 115 -9.49 4.08 -7.76
N ILE A 116 -9.85 4.84 -6.73
CA ILE A 116 -9.92 4.30 -5.36
C ILE A 116 -10.97 3.19 -5.27
N GLN A 117 -12.15 3.40 -5.81
CA GLN A 117 -13.24 2.42 -5.78
C GLN A 117 -12.90 1.15 -6.58
N ASP A 118 -12.23 1.27 -7.71
CA ASP A 118 -11.71 0.13 -8.47
C ASP A 118 -10.70 -0.67 -7.64
N PHE A 119 -9.78 -0.01 -6.96
CA PHE A 119 -8.85 -0.68 -6.05
C PHE A 119 -9.56 -1.36 -4.87
N ILE A 120 -10.60 -0.75 -4.30
CA ILE A 120 -11.38 -1.33 -3.20
C ILE A 120 -11.96 -2.68 -3.59
N GLN A 121 -12.47 -2.83 -4.81
CA GLN A 121 -12.99 -4.10 -5.31
C GLN A 121 -11.89 -5.16 -5.43
N HIS A 122 -10.67 -4.73 -5.74
CA HIS A 122 -9.49 -5.60 -5.81
C HIS A 122 -8.92 -5.94 -4.43
N PHE A 123 -9.04 -5.04 -3.45
CA PHE A 123 -8.36 -5.10 -2.15
C PHE A 123 -8.44 -6.45 -1.42
N PRO A 124 -9.57 -7.18 -1.40
CA PRO A 124 -9.64 -8.49 -0.75
C PRO A 124 -8.68 -9.54 -1.33
N LYS A 125 -8.24 -9.36 -2.57
CA LYS A 125 -7.33 -10.26 -3.30
C LYS A 125 -5.92 -9.66 -3.45
N ALA A 126 -5.73 -8.42 -3.01
CA ALA A 126 -4.49 -7.69 -3.19
C ALA A 126 -3.29 -8.39 -2.53
N ARG A 127 -2.21 -8.51 -3.29
CA ARG A 127 -0.90 -9.01 -2.83
C ARG A 127 0.18 -7.96 -3.05
N MET A 128 0.17 -7.32 -4.23
CA MET A 128 1.07 -6.23 -4.55
C MET A 128 0.76 -4.99 -3.70
N GLY A 129 1.79 -4.35 -3.19
CA GLY A 129 1.62 -3.13 -2.42
C GLY A 129 1.00 -3.33 -1.03
N MET A 130 1.04 -4.57 -0.50
CA MET A 130 0.58 -4.92 0.85
C MET A 130 1.73 -4.98 1.87
N GLU A 131 2.93 -4.67 1.46
CA GLU A 131 4.08 -4.46 2.33
C GLU A 131 3.94 -3.14 3.11
N PRO A 132 4.62 -2.98 4.26
CA PRO A 132 4.49 -1.79 5.11
C PRO A 132 4.70 -0.47 4.37
N TYR A 133 5.73 -0.38 3.54
CA TYR A 133 6.07 0.87 2.86
C TYR A 133 5.02 1.30 1.81
N PRO A 134 4.64 0.46 0.81
CA PRO A 134 3.57 0.81 -0.12
C PRO A 134 2.24 1.10 0.58
N LEU A 135 1.91 0.32 1.60
CA LEU A 135 0.68 0.46 2.36
C LEU A 135 0.62 1.82 3.09
N SER A 136 1.73 2.26 3.69
CA SER A 136 1.81 3.56 4.36
C SER A 136 1.65 4.71 3.37
N LEU A 137 2.35 4.66 2.23
CA LEU A 137 2.25 5.71 1.20
C LEU A 137 0.85 5.80 0.62
N ARG A 138 0.23 4.67 0.29
CA ARG A 138 -1.16 4.64 -0.19
C ARG A 138 -2.12 5.25 0.83
N SER A 139 -2.00 4.87 2.09
CA SER A 139 -2.88 5.40 3.14
C SER A 139 -2.73 6.93 3.27
N ILE A 140 -1.50 7.45 3.27
CA ILE A 140 -1.24 8.90 3.34
C ILE A 140 -1.83 9.61 2.12
N ASN A 141 -1.62 9.07 0.92
CA ASN A 141 -2.11 9.67 -0.32
C ASN A 141 -3.64 9.67 -0.40
N TRP A 142 -4.29 8.62 0.08
CA TRP A 142 -5.76 8.57 0.17
C TRP A 142 -6.28 9.59 1.18
N ILE A 143 -5.73 9.62 2.41
CA ILE A 143 -6.15 10.58 3.45
C ILE A 143 -6.03 12.01 2.92
N ARG A 144 -4.91 12.34 2.27
CA ARG A 144 -4.69 13.66 1.69
C ARG A 144 -5.72 13.99 0.62
N PHE A 145 -5.91 13.11 -0.36
CA PHE A 145 -6.86 13.30 -1.46
C PHE A 145 -8.29 13.46 -0.96
N LEU A 146 -8.75 12.58 -0.08
CA LEU A 146 -10.09 12.59 0.48
C LEU A 146 -10.34 13.87 1.29
N SER A 147 -9.39 14.26 2.14
CA SER A 147 -9.51 15.44 3.00
C SER A 147 -9.46 16.74 2.21
N CYS A 148 -8.55 16.89 1.24
CA CYS A 148 -8.44 18.08 0.40
C CYS A 148 -9.69 18.30 -0.47
N ASN A 149 -10.38 17.23 -0.84
CA ASN A 149 -11.57 17.30 -1.70
C ASN A 149 -12.89 17.16 -0.93
N GLY A 150 -12.86 17.09 0.40
CA GLY A 150 -14.06 16.95 1.22
C GLY A 150 -14.87 15.68 0.93
N ILE A 151 -14.21 14.62 0.46
CA ILE A 151 -14.87 13.35 0.11
C ILE A 151 -15.19 12.60 1.40
N ASN A 152 -16.45 12.26 1.59
CA ASN A 152 -16.93 11.40 2.66
C ASN A 152 -17.60 10.18 2.03
N ASP A 153 -16.99 8.99 2.21
CA ASP A 153 -17.44 7.74 1.61
C ASP A 153 -17.14 6.59 2.57
N VAL A 154 -18.20 5.97 3.08
CA VAL A 154 -18.11 4.94 4.14
C VAL A 154 -17.31 3.72 3.68
N ASP A 155 -17.44 3.31 2.42
CA ASP A 155 -16.72 2.15 1.89
C ASP A 155 -15.23 2.43 1.76
N ILE A 156 -14.88 3.64 1.31
CA ILE A 156 -13.48 4.08 1.25
C ILE A 156 -12.89 4.15 2.65
N ASP A 157 -13.61 4.74 3.60
CA ASP A 157 -13.16 4.89 4.98
C ASP A 157 -12.96 3.51 5.66
N ALA A 158 -13.85 2.56 5.42
CA ALA A 158 -13.72 1.20 5.94
C ALA A 158 -12.46 0.50 5.43
N VAL A 159 -12.17 0.60 4.13
CA VAL A 159 -10.95 0.00 3.54
C VAL A 159 -9.70 0.75 3.99
N LEU A 160 -9.73 2.07 4.10
CA LEU A 160 -8.63 2.85 4.64
C LEU A 160 -8.31 2.45 6.08
N TYR A 161 -9.33 2.30 6.91
CA TYR A 161 -9.17 1.81 8.29
C TYR A 161 -8.57 0.40 8.35
N ALA A 162 -9.04 -0.51 7.48
CA ALA A 162 -8.48 -1.85 7.36
C ALA A 162 -6.99 -1.82 6.97
N GLN A 163 -6.61 -0.93 6.05
CA GLN A 163 -5.21 -0.73 5.65
C GLN A 163 -4.35 -0.23 6.82
N LEU A 164 -4.84 0.75 7.58
CA LEU A 164 -4.12 1.29 8.74
C LEU A 164 -3.94 0.24 9.83
N ASN A 165 -4.96 -0.56 10.12
CA ASN A 165 -4.84 -1.68 11.04
C ASN A 165 -3.81 -2.72 10.56
N LEU A 166 -3.85 -3.07 9.28
CA LEU A 166 -2.86 -3.97 8.70
C LEU A 166 -1.44 -3.39 8.82
N LEU A 167 -1.28 -2.09 8.60
CA LEU A 167 0.00 -1.40 8.74
C LEU A 167 0.52 -1.47 10.17
N ILE A 168 -0.31 -1.20 11.19
CA ILE A 168 0.07 -1.29 12.60
C ILE A 168 0.60 -2.69 12.95
N HIS A 169 -0.03 -3.73 12.43
CA HIS A 169 0.41 -5.11 12.66
C HIS A 169 1.68 -5.49 11.89
N LYS A 170 2.01 -4.79 10.82
CA LYS A 170 3.19 -5.03 9.99
C LYS A 170 4.35 -4.08 10.26
N LEU A 171 4.19 -3.12 11.17
CA LEU A 171 5.27 -2.19 11.51
C LEU A 171 6.52 -2.94 11.97
N GLU A 172 7.64 -2.53 11.39
CA GLU A 172 8.95 -3.07 11.72
C GLU A 172 9.56 -2.24 12.87
N TYR A 173 9.53 -2.78 14.08
CA TYR A 173 10.08 -2.12 15.29
C TYR A 173 11.57 -2.46 15.54
N HIS A 174 12.27 -2.98 14.54
CA HIS A 174 13.64 -3.49 14.69
C HIS A 174 14.61 -2.70 13.81
N LEU A 175 14.85 -1.52 14.20
CA LEU A 175 16.02 -0.79 13.75
C LEU A 175 17.16 -0.97 14.72
#